data_245857a61b2af44eb3e65762de1b9508
#
_entry.id   245857a61b2af44eb3e65762de1b9508
#
_cell.length_a   1.000
_cell.length_b   1.000
_cell.length_c   1.000
_cell.angle_alpha   90.00
_cell.angle_beta   90.00
_cell.angle_gamma   90.00
#
_symmetry.space_group_name_H-M   'P 1'
#
loop_
_entity.id
_entity.type
_entity.pdbx_description
1 polymer ?
#
loop_
_entity_poly.entity_id
_entity_poly.type
_entity_poly.pdbx_seq_one_letter_code
_entity_poly.pdbx_strand_id
1 'polypeptide(L)'
;MTDIVIPTEAAPGLANALLNTSHLPLLLFDGDLRVVSVTPSFSIAFGLERAAVLGRTLGEIGGGEWAIPQLRLLLENAQLGGPALGDYETELVRPSVAPRRLIVSVQTIIYDDILNARILLTINDITNVRRIEQLNVNLLLEKDRLLNERGILLQEMQHRVANSLQIIASVLSLKARTVTSEETRMHLRDAHDRVMSVAAVQNLLQTNVGDVEVGPYLTKLCASLGASMIADARPLTINVRADAATVTSHEAVSLGLIVTELVINALKYAFPDNRSGEVIVTYAAGSPGWTLSVDDNGAGRPKEAPKTKGELGTVIVESLAKQLGAKVVISDSSPGTKVTLESVSANAR
;
A
#
# COMPACT_ATOMS: atom_id res chain seq x y z
N MET A 1 25.04 14.51 32.54
CA MET A 1 25.55 15.89 32.35
C MET A 1 27.03 15.84 32.66
N THR A 2 27.87 15.98 31.66
CA THR A 2 29.32 15.90 31.80
C THR A 2 29.83 17.35 31.77
N ASP A 3 30.20 17.84 32.98
CA ASP A 3 30.83 19.15 33.09
C ASP A 3 32.22 19.08 32.42
N ILE A 4 32.39 19.87 31.32
CA ILE A 4 33.70 19.98 30.69
C ILE A 4 34.47 21.05 31.44
N VAL A 5 35.40 20.62 32.31
CA VAL A 5 36.36 21.50 33.00
C VAL A 5 37.58 21.71 32.09
N ILE A 6 37.79 22.92 31.62
CA ILE A 6 38.96 23.31 30.80
C ILE A 6 40.01 23.98 31.70
N PRO A 7 41.31 23.59 31.64
CA PRO A 7 42.36 24.18 32.47
C PRO A 7 42.60 25.68 32.11
N THR A 8 42.82 26.52 33.08
CA THR A 8 42.77 27.97 33.12
C THR A 8 43.74 28.71 32.18
N GLU A 9 44.92 28.15 31.84
CA GLU A 9 45.97 28.87 31.09
C GLU A 9 45.88 28.75 29.56
N ALA A 10 45.17 27.75 29.00
CA ALA A 10 45.01 27.55 27.54
C ALA A 10 43.66 28.00 27.02
N ALA A 11 42.75 28.41 27.87
CA ALA A 11 41.34 28.51 27.64
C ALA A 11 40.88 29.62 26.67
N PRO A 12 41.36 30.86 26.70
CA PRO A 12 40.81 31.90 25.82
C PRO A 12 41.15 31.70 24.34
N GLY A 13 42.34 31.17 24.05
CA GLY A 13 42.77 30.90 22.67
C GLY A 13 42.07 29.72 22.04
N LEU A 14 41.88 28.62 22.80
CA LEU A 14 41.24 27.42 22.34
C LEU A 14 39.71 27.61 22.13
N ALA A 15 39.06 28.32 23.06
CA ALA A 15 37.62 28.62 22.96
C ALA A 15 37.32 29.49 21.72
N ASN A 16 38.16 30.53 21.46
CA ASN A 16 38.04 31.33 20.27
C ASN A 16 38.34 30.55 18.98
N ALA A 17 39.32 29.65 19.00
CA ALA A 17 39.62 28.80 17.86
C ALA A 17 38.44 27.85 17.54
N LEU A 18 37.84 27.21 18.55
CA LEU A 18 36.68 26.36 18.41
C LEU A 18 35.43 27.10 17.90
N LEU A 19 35.18 28.30 18.43
CA LEU A 19 34.11 29.17 17.95
C LEU A 19 34.30 29.56 16.48
N ASN A 20 35.55 29.92 16.09
CA ASN A 20 35.85 30.32 14.74
C ASN A 20 35.78 29.16 13.71
N THR A 21 35.90 27.93 14.14
CA THR A 21 35.76 26.74 13.27
C THR A 21 34.35 26.17 13.25
N SER A 22 33.44 26.65 14.10
CA SER A 22 32.06 26.17 14.15
C SER A 22 31.29 26.53 12.89
N HIS A 23 30.68 25.54 12.30
CA HIS A 23 29.74 25.70 11.18
C HIS A 23 28.35 26.19 11.64
N LEU A 24 28.06 26.13 12.94
CA LEU A 24 26.82 26.64 13.48
C LEU A 24 26.90 28.11 13.80
N PRO A 25 25.87 28.91 13.51
CA PRO A 25 25.73 30.29 13.97
C PRO A 25 25.61 30.32 15.50
N LEU A 26 26.64 30.91 16.15
CA LEU A 26 26.74 31.02 17.61
C LEU A 26 27.01 32.45 18.02
N LEU A 27 26.41 32.87 19.15
CA LEU A 27 26.73 34.10 19.88
C LEU A 27 27.10 33.72 21.32
N LEU A 28 28.20 34.35 21.81
CA LEU A 28 28.59 34.22 23.20
C LEU A 28 28.36 35.56 23.89
N PHE A 29 27.69 35.56 25.02
CA PHE A 29 27.35 36.72 25.83
C PHE A 29 28.11 36.73 27.15
N ASP A 30 28.37 37.94 27.66
CA ASP A 30 28.86 38.16 29.02
C ASP A 30 27.71 38.19 30.05
N GLY A 31 28.07 38.49 31.31
CA GLY A 31 27.12 38.64 32.40
C GLY A 31 26.11 39.76 32.25
N ASP A 32 26.38 40.76 31.39
CA ASP A 32 25.49 41.88 31.09
C ASP A 32 24.67 41.64 29.81
N LEU A 33 24.63 40.40 29.31
CA LEU A 33 23.96 40.00 28.06
C LEU A 33 24.45 40.75 26.81
N ARG A 34 25.74 41.13 26.82
CA ARG A 34 26.42 41.74 25.66
C ARG A 34 27.23 40.69 24.93
N VAL A 35 27.19 40.72 23.60
CA VAL A 35 27.93 39.79 22.77
C VAL A 35 29.44 40.03 22.91
N VAL A 36 30.16 39.01 23.39
CA VAL A 36 31.64 39.02 23.50
C VAL A 36 32.33 38.25 22.37
N SER A 37 31.60 37.30 21.76
CA SER A 37 32.11 36.56 20.59
C SER A 37 30.98 36.17 19.64
N VAL A 38 31.28 36.08 18.36
CA VAL A 38 30.37 35.71 17.29
C VAL A 38 31.09 34.84 16.28
N THR A 39 30.46 33.75 15.83
CA THR A 39 31.04 32.86 14.82
C THR A 39 30.98 33.49 13.41
N PRO A 40 31.92 33.14 12.52
CA PRO A 40 31.82 33.52 11.10
C PRO A 40 30.52 33.04 10.45
N SER A 41 30.07 31.86 10.85
CA SER A 41 28.80 31.23 10.39
C SER A 41 27.59 32.11 10.69
N PHE A 42 27.54 32.77 11.87
CA PHE A 42 26.48 33.73 12.19
C PHE A 42 26.51 34.94 11.25
N SER A 43 27.72 35.54 11.07
CA SER A 43 27.89 36.69 10.19
C SER A 43 27.45 36.37 8.75
N ILE A 44 27.85 35.24 8.23
CA ILE A 44 27.46 34.77 6.88
C ILE A 44 25.97 34.52 6.78
N ALA A 45 25.40 33.75 7.74
CA ALA A 45 24.01 33.36 7.70
C ALA A 45 23.03 34.54 7.77
N PHE A 46 23.38 35.57 8.57
CA PHE A 46 22.49 36.69 8.83
C PHE A 46 22.95 38.02 8.16
N GLY A 47 24.09 38.02 7.47
CA GLY A 47 24.58 39.19 6.76
C GLY A 47 25.01 40.35 7.69
N LEU A 48 25.51 40.01 8.90
CA LEU A 48 25.88 40.98 9.92
C LEU A 48 27.40 40.95 10.13
N GLU A 49 28.04 42.11 10.00
CA GLU A 49 29.46 42.18 10.26
C GLU A 49 29.76 41.99 11.76
N ARG A 50 30.87 41.29 12.04
CA ARG A 50 31.31 41.02 13.42
C ARG A 50 31.39 42.29 14.28
N ALA A 51 31.93 43.38 13.73
CA ALA A 51 32.07 44.70 14.43
C ALA A 51 30.70 45.30 14.78
N ALA A 52 29.66 45.02 14.01
CA ALA A 52 28.30 45.50 14.25
C ALA A 52 27.52 44.68 15.31
N VAL A 53 28.08 43.52 15.72
CA VAL A 53 27.44 42.60 16.67
C VAL A 53 28.11 42.67 18.05
N LEU A 54 29.44 42.81 18.09
CA LEU A 54 30.21 42.82 19.35
C LEU A 54 29.83 43.97 20.27
N GLY A 55 29.72 43.71 21.57
CA GLY A 55 29.37 44.67 22.63
C GLY A 55 27.89 45.07 22.67
N ARG A 56 27.05 44.56 21.77
CA ARG A 56 25.61 44.86 21.74
C ARG A 56 24.81 43.78 22.43
N THR A 57 23.64 44.11 22.93
CA THR A 57 22.62 43.16 23.37
C THR A 57 21.94 42.53 22.16
N LEU A 58 21.28 41.36 22.33
CA LEU A 58 20.62 40.68 21.24
C LEU A 58 19.58 41.58 20.51
N GLY A 59 18.81 42.37 21.25
CA GLY A 59 17.81 43.28 20.67
C GLY A 59 18.36 44.45 19.89
N GLU A 60 19.67 44.81 20.09
CA GLU A 60 20.35 45.90 19.37
C GLU A 60 21.05 45.43 18.09
N ILE A 61 21.07 44.10 17.84
CA ILE A 61 21.70 43.52 16.66
C ILE A 61 20.82 43.69 15.42
N GLY A 62 21.43 44.03 14.31
CA GLY A 62 20.72 44.24 13.04
C GLY A 62 19.78 45.44 13.06
N GLY A 63 18.61 45.30 12.50
CA GLY A 63 17.53 46.29 12.50
C GLY A 63 16.53 46.16 13.62
N GLY A 64 16.84 45.36 14.67
CA GLY A 64 15.91 45.03 15.77
C GLY A 64 15.10 43.74 15.57
N GLU A 65 15.37 43.01 14.50
CA GLU A 65 14.69 41.71 14.21
C GLU A 65 14.94 40.66 15.27
N TRP A 66 16.01 40.80 16.06
CA TRP A 66 16.35 39.92 17.18
C TRP A 66 15.72 40.34 18.51
N ALA A 67 14.96 41.44 18.55
CA ALA A 67 14.25 41.92 19.75
C ALA A 67 12.98 41.06 20.04
N ILE A 68 13.15 39.75 20.05
CA ILE A 68 12.10 38.77 20.31
C ILE A 68 11.97 38.58 21.82
N PRO A 69 10.79 38.91 22.46
CA PRO A 69 10.64 38.89 23.92
C PRO A 69 11.03 37.55 24.55
N GLN A 70 10.68 36.43 23.88
CA GLN A 70 10.98 35.10 24.38
C GLN A 70 12.49 34.79 24.39
N LEU A 71 13.24 35.23 23.36
CA LEU A 71 14.69 35.04 23.34
C LEU A 71 15.37 35.84 24.46
N ARG A 72 14.84 37.03 24.75
CA ARG A 72 15.31 37.82 25.87
C ARG A 72 15.11 37.11 27.20
N LEU A 73 13.90 36.55 27.44
CA LEU A 73 13.59 35.80 28.64
C LEU A 73 14.48 34.55 28.80
N LEU A 74 14.81 33.86 27.68
CA LEU A 74 15.71 32.72 27.68
C LEU A 74 17.12 33.11 28.15
N LEU A 75 17.64 34.25 27.66
CA LEU A 75 18.97 34.77 28.05
C LEU A 75 18.95 35.22 29.52
N GLU A 76 17.93 35.97 29.97
CA GLU A 76 17.78 36.43 31.35
C GLU A 76 17.67 35.23 32.33
N ASN A 77 16.94 34.16 31.97
CA ASN A 77 16.88 32.95 32.77
C ASN A 77 18.23 32.26 32.89
N ALA A 78 18.99 32.18 31.78
CA ALA A 78 20.32 31.59 31.78
C ALA A 78 21.31 32.44 32.60
N GLN A 79 21.18 33.76 32.59
CA GLN A 79 21.97 34.71 33.39
C GLN A 79 21.78 34.49 34.88
N LEU A 80 20.55 34.20 35.30
CA LEU A 80 20.19 33.90 36.70
C LEU A 80 20.57 32.47 37.17
N GLY A 81 21.21 31.67 36.32
CA GLY A 81 21.55 30.28 36.61
C GLY A 81 20.35 29.37 36.64
N GLY A 82 19.26 29.74 35.98
CA GLY A 82 18.06 28.90 35.81
C GLY A 82 18.34 27.63 35.00
N PRO A 83 17.44 26.64 35.06
CA PRO A 83 17.62 25.40 34.30
C PRO A 83 17.70 25.71 32.82
N ALA A 84 18.51 24.92 32.08
CA ALA A 84 18.57 25.01 30.62
C ALA A 84 17.16 24.76 30.07
N LEU A 85 16.58 25.82 29.50
CA LEU A 85 15.33 25.70 28.76
C LEU A 85 15.65 25.04 27.43
N GLY A 86 14.81 24.07 27.02
CA GLY A 86 15.01 23.33 25.77
C GLY A 86 15.02 24.24 24.55
N ASP A 87 15.18 23.63 23.40
CA ASP A 87 15.16 24.30 22.11
C ASP A 87 13.87 25.11 21.90
N TYR A 88 14.03 26.36 21.52
CA TYR A 88 12.93 27.28 21.25
C TYR A 88 12.81 27.54 19.75
N GLU A 89 11.67 27.22 19.15
CA GLU A 89 11.40 27.50 17.74
C GLU A 89 10.79 28.92 17.63
N THR A 90 11.36 29.73 16.75
CA THR A 90 10.91 31.11 16.50
C THR A 90 10.98 31.45 15.03
N GLU A 91 10.28 32.51 14.64
CA GLU A 91 10.34 33.05 13.29
C GLU A 91 11.09 34.38 13.30
N LEU A 92 12.15 34.45 12.47
CA LEU A 92 12.90 35.68 12.25
C LEU A 92 12.37 36.41 11.01
N VAL A 93 11.70 37.53 11.23
CA VAL A 93 11.13 38.35 10.17
C VAL A 93 12.02 39.58 9.94
N ARG A 94 12.43 39.79 8.68
CA ARG A 94 13.21 40.94 8.27
C ARG A 94 12.53 41.65 7.10
N PRO A 95 12.62 42.99 7.00
CA PRO A 95 12.09 43.71 5.86
C PRO A 95 12.69 43.18 4.55
N SER A 96 11.88 42.97 3.53
CA SER A 96 12.30 42.56 2.18
C SER A 96 13.03 41.20 2.06
N VAL A 97 13.02 40.38 3.12
CA VAL A 97 13.61 39.03 3.12
C VAL A 97 12.55 38.04 3.57
N ALA A 98 12.51 36.85 2.96
CA ALA A 98 11.59 35.82 3.38
C ALA A 98 11.81 35.45 4.86
N PRO A 99 10.74 35.22 5.64
CA PRO A 99 10.82 34.77 7.03
C PRO A 99 11.64 33.50 7.14
N ARG A 100 12.45 33.42 8.21
CA ARG A 100 13.21 32.20 8.52
C ARG A 100 12.70 31.57 9.80
N ARG A 101 12.57 30.26 9.80
CA ARG A 101 12.29 29.48 11.00
C ARG A 101 13.57 29.03 11.64
N LEU A 102 13.78 29.44 12.90
CA LEU A 102 14.99 29.17 13.65
C LEU A 102 14.67 28.33 14.87
N ILE A 103 15.53 27.38 15.18
CA ILE A 103 15.63 26.78 16.52
C ILE A 103 16.78 27.47 17.24
N VAL A 104 16.48 28.00 18.41
CA VAL A 104 17.42 28.69 19.26
C VAL A 104 17.54 27.92 20.57
N SER A 105 18.79 27.62 20.96
CA SER A 105 19.10 27.03 22.27
C SER A 105 20.08 27.89 23.04
N VAL A 106 19.89 27.97 24.35
CA VAL A 106 20.70 28.76 25.26
C VAL A 106 21.35 27.86 26.29
N GLN A 107 22.67 27.96 26.44
CA GLN A 107 23.45 27.17 27.40
C GLN A 107 24.36 28.12 28.22
N THR A 108 24.45 27.84 29.52
CA THR A 108 25.39 28.58 30.38
C THR A 108 26.71 27.81 30.44
N ILE A 109 27.81 28.49 30.19
CA ILE A 109 29.18 27.99 30.31
C ILE A 109 29.81 28.63 31.52
N ILE A 110 30.14 27.87 32.54
CA ILE A 110 30.76 28.34 33.78
C ILE A 110 32.25 28.16 33.65
N TYR A 111 33.00 29.27 33.87
CA TYR A 111 34.45 29.34 33.91
C TYR A 111 34.87 29.69 35.35
N ASP A 112 35.59 28.82 36.03
CA ASP A 112 36.22 29.02 37.32
C ASP A 112 35.32 29.51 38.50
N ASP A 113 34.38 30.40 38.26
CA ASP A 113 33.44 30.92 39.23
C ASP A 113 32.15 31.42 38.57
N ILE A 114 31.03 31.41 39.29
CA ILE A 114 29.71 31.84 38.85
C ILE A 114 29.74 33.28 38.30
N LEU A 115 30.63 34.14 38.83
CA LEU A 115 30.83 35.51 38.36
C LEU A 115 31.41 35.62 36.96
N ASN A 116 31.97 34.55 36.39
CA ASN A 116 32.52 34.46 35.04
C ASN A 116 31.70 33.62 34.10
N ALA A 117 30.43 33.39 34.40
CA ALA A 117 29.52 32.68 33.52
C ALA A 117 29.40 33.37 32.16
N ARG A 118 29.41 32.58 31.10
CA ARG A 118 29.13 33.00 29.72
C ARG A 118 27.89 32.28 29.23
N ILE A 119 27.11 32.95 28.40
CA ILE A 119 25.91 32.39 27.85
C ILE A 119 26.13 32.16 26.36
N LEU A 120 25.98 30.91 25.93
CA LEU A 120 26.08 30.52 24.54
C LEU A 120 24.68 30.41 23.94
N LEU A 121 24.44 31.17 22.89
CA LEU A 121 23.23 31.10 22.06
C LEU A 121 23.60 30.36 20.77
N THR A 122 22.94 29.24 20.53
CA THR A 122 23.05 28.46 19.29
C THR A 122 21.82 28.71 18.43
N ILE A 123 22.02 28.91 17.13
CA ILE A 123 20.93 29.19 16.19
C ILE A 123 21.02 28.20 15.05
N ASN A 124 19.93 27.50 14.83
CA ASN A 124 19.79 26.54 13.72
C ASN A 124 18.65 27.01 12.80
N ASP A 125 18.95 27.23 11.53
CA ASP A 125 17.96 27.59 10.52
C ASP A 125 17.28 26.32 9.99
N ILE A 126 16.01 26.13 10.36
CA ILE A 126 15.20 24.98 9.98
C ILE A 126 14.18 25.31 8.89
N THR A 127 14.31 26.47 8.22
CA THR A 127 13.35 26.94 7.22
C THR A 127 13.14 25.91 6.12
N ASN A 128 14.23 25.36 5.57
CA ASN A 128 14.14 24.35 4.51
C ASN A 128 13.60 23.02 5.03
N VAL A 129 13.97 22.63 6.24
CA VAL A 129 13.48 21.39 6.86
C VAL A 129 11.95 21.45 7.02
N ARG A 130 11.45 22.54 7.62
CA ARG A 130 9.99 22.74 7.79
C ARG A 130 9.25 22.83 6.46
N ARG A 131 9.84 23.45 5.44
CA ARG A 131 9.26 23.51 4.11
C ARG A 131 9.15 22.13 3.48
N ILE A 132 10.19 21.30 3.60
CA ILE A 132 10.19 19.93 3.07
C ILE A 132 9.18 19.06 3.84
N GLU A 133 9.12 19.16 5.16
CA GLU A 133 8.13 18.46 5.98
C GLU A 133 6.70 18.79 5.54
N GLN A 134 6.39 20.07 5.38
CA GLN A 134 5.06 20.50 4.93
C GLN A 134 4.73 20.01 3.52
N LEU A 135 5.70 20.03 2.61
CA LEU A 135 5.53 19.49 1.26
C LEU A 135 5.26 17.99 1.28
N ASN A 136 5.99 17.24 2.10
CA ASN A 136 5.80 15.80 2.25
C ASN A 136 4.41 15.46 2.79
N VAL A 137 3.93 16.20 3.81
CA VAL A 137 2.58 16.03 4.34
C VAL A 137 1.52 16.26 3.24
N ASN A 138 1.66 17.34 2.47
CA ASN A 138 0.73 17.64 1.38
C ASN A 138 0.74 16.56 0.28
N LEU A 139 1.93 16.04 -0.07
CA LEU A 139 2.06 14.96 -1.05
C LEU A 139 1.43 13.65 -0.56
N LEU A 140 1.57 13.33 0.72
CA LEU A 140 0.93 12.14 1.30
C LEU A 140 -0.59 12.26 1.26
N LEU A 141 -1.16 13.41 1.64
CA LEU A 141 -2.60 13.66 1.59
C LEU A 141 -3.15 13.55 0.16
N GLU A 142 -2.44 14.12 -0.81
CA GLU A 142 -2.86 14.03 -2.22
C GLU A 142 -2.75 12.59 -2.76
N LYS A 143 -1.69 11.87 -2.39
CA LYS A 143 -1.56 10.44 -2.72
C LYS A 143 -2.74 9.62 -2.19
N ASP A 144 -3.11 9.82 -0.93
CA ASP A 144 -4.22 9.08 -0.31
C ASP A 144 -5.56 9.42 -0.99
N ARG A 145 -5.77 10.70 -1.34
CA ARG A 145 -6.93 11.12 -2.12
C ARG A 145 -7.00 10.41 -3.47
N LEU A 146 -5.90 10.40 -4.23
CA LEU A 146 -5.84 9.75 -5.54
C LEU A 146 -6.05 8.22 -5.46
N LEU A 147 -5.53 7.57 -4.41
CA LEU A 147 -5.75 6.15 -4.18
C LEU A 147 -7.23 5.84 -3.91
N ASN A 148 -7.90 6.66 -3.10
CA ASN A 148 -9.34 6.51 -2.83
C ASN A 148 -10.18 6.76 -4.09
N GLU A 149 -9.89 7.80 -4.85
CA GLU A 149 -10.58 8.09 -6.12
C GLU A 149 -10.40 6.94 -7.12
N ARG A 150 -9.18 6.43 -7.26
CA ARG A 150 -8.91 5.24 -8.09
C ARG A 150 -9.72 4.03 -7.62
N GLY A 151 -9.84 3.79 -6.32
CA GLY A 151 -10.65 2.69 -5.76
C GLY A 151 -12.12 2.79 -6.18
N ILE A 152 -12.72 3.99 -6.05
CA ILE A 152 -14.11 4.25 -6.44
C ILE A 152 -14.31 4.02 -7.94
N LEU A 153 -13.42 4.53 -8.77
CA LEU A 153 -13.51 4.36 -10.24
C LEU A 153 -13.40 2.89 -10.65
N LEU A 154 -12.50 2.12 -10.04
CA LEU A 154 -12.38 0.69 -10.30
C LEU A 154 -13.65 -0.06 -9.91
N GLN A 155 -14.25 0.25 -8.77
CA GLN A 155 -15.51 -0.34 -8.34
C GLN A 155 -16.65 0.00 -9.31
N GLU A 156 -16.77 1.25 -9.75
CA GLU A 156 -17.78 1.64 -10.75
C GLU A 156 -17.58 0.91 -12.08
N MET A 157 -16.33 0.77 -12.54
CA MET A 157 -16.04 0.00 -13.76
C MET A 157 -16.45 -1.47 -13.63
N GLN A 158 -16.17 -2.11 -12.49
CA GLN A 158 -16.58 -3.49 -12.24
C GLN A 158 -18.10 -3.65 -12.25
N HIS A 159 -18.85 -2.73 -11.62
CA HIS A 159 -20.31 -2.71 -11.68
C HIS A 159 -20.84 -2.57 -13.10
N ARG A 160 -20.23 -1.69 -13.90
CA ARG A 160 -20.63 -1.50 -15.32
C ARG A 160 -20.35 -2.76 -16.15
N VAL A 161 -19.22 -3.45 -15.92
CA VAL A 161 -18.92 -4.73 -16.59
C VAL A 161 -19.96 -5.78 -16.23
N ALA A 162 -20.30 -5.96 -14.94
CA ALA A 162 -21.32 -6.90 -14.51
C ALA A 162 -22.68 -6.62 -15.12
N ASN A 163 -23.12 -5.36 -15.16
CA ASN A 163 -24.36 -4.95 -15.80
C ASN A 163 -24.36 -5.24 -17.31
N SER A 164 -23.24 -4.99 -18.00
CA SER A 164 -23.11 -5.27 -19.42
C SER A 164 -23.21 -6.77 -19.72
N LEU A 165 -22.59 -7.61 -18.87
CA LEU A 165 -22.69 -9.06 -18.98
C LEU A 165 -24.12 -9.56 -18.78
N GLN A 166 -24.89 -9.00 -17.83
CA GLN A 166 -26.29 -9.33 -17.61
C GLN A 166 -27.17 -8.98 -18.83
N ILE A 167 -26.89 -7.83 -19.48
CA ILE A 167 -27.60 -7.42 -20.71
C ILE A 167 -27.30 -8.43 -21.83
N ILE A 168 -26.03 -8.81 -22.02
CA ILE A 168 -25.62 -9.80 -23.04
C ILE A 168 -26.32 -11.15 -22.77
N ALA A 169 -26.32 -11.62 -21.53
CA ALA A 169 -27.01 -12.84 -21.14
C ALA A 169 -28.52 -12.77 -21.46
N SER A 170 -29.17 -11.65 -21.15
CA SER A 170 -30.60 -11.45 -21.45
C SER A 170 -30.88 -11.49 -22.96
N VAL A 171 -30.02 -10.90 -23.78
CA VAL A 171 -30.13 -10.95 -25.25
C VAL A 171 -29.97 -12.38 -25.78
N LEU A 172 -28.96 -13.14 -25.25
CA LEU A 172 -28.76 -14.54 -25.62
C LEU A 172 -29.98 -15.40 -25.26
N SER A 173 -30.54 -15.25 -24.05
CA SER A 173 -31.74 -15.95 -23.59
C SER A 173 -32.96 -15.63 -24.48
N LEU A 174 -33.15 -14.36 -24.84
CA LEU A 174 -34.24 -13.94 -25.73
C LEU A 174 -34.09 -14.58 -27.12
N LYS A 175 -32.88 -14.55 -27.68
CA LYS A 175 -32.59 -15.18 -29.00
C LYS A 175 -32.78 -16.68 -28.93
N ALA A 176 -32.40 -17.38 -27.87
CA ALA A 176 -32.61 -18.79 -27.71
C ALA A 176 -34.10 -19.20 -27.75
N ARG A 177 -35.01 -18.29 -27.34
CA ARG A 177 -36.46 -18.54 -27.40
C ARG A 177 -37.06 -18.39 -28.83
N THR A 178 -36.40 -17.62 -29.71
CA THR A 178 -36.90 -17.28 -31.02
C THR A 178 -36.37 -18.17 -32.14
N VAL A 179 -35.28 -18.89 -31.93
CA VAL A 179 -34.70 -19.77 -32.96
C VAL A 179 -35.44 -21.11 -33.04
N THR A 180 -35.55 -21.60 -34.25
CA THR A 180 -36.27 -22.87 -34.55
C THR A 180 -35.36 -24.06 -34.49
N SER A 181 -34.05 -23.93 -34.76
CA SER A 181 -33.08 -25.01 -34.68
C SER A 181 -32.76 -25.36 -33.18
N GLU A 182 -32.97 -26.61 -32.79
CA GLU A 182 -32.67 -27.08 -31.45
C GLU A 182 -31.17 -26.99 -31.13
N GLU A 183 -30.31 -27.32 -32.10
CA GLU A 183 -28.84 -27.17 -31.99
C GLU A 183 -28.43 -25.71 -31.73
N THR A 184 -28.99 -24.77 -32.52
CA THR A 184 -28.70 -23.33 -32.31
C THR A 184 -29.23 -22.87 -30.95
N ARG A 185 -30.40 -23.39 -30.50
CA ARG A 185 -30.96 -23.07 -29.18
C ARG A 185 -30.05 -23.54 -28.06
N MET A 186 -29.51 -24.75 -28.17
CA MET A 186 -28.55 -25.31 -27.22
C MET A 186 -27.28 -24.47 -27.15
N HIS A 187 -26.68 -24.09 -28.26
CA HIS A 187 -25.50 -23.24 -28.31
C HIS A 187 -25.72 -21.84 -27.69
N LEU A 188 -26.91 -21.26 -27.91
CA LEU A 188 -27.24 -19.95 -27.32
C LEU A 188 -27.46 -20.07 -25.80
N ARG A 189 -28.01 -21.15 -25.29
CA ARG A 189 -28.11 -21.43 -23.84
C ARG A 189 -26.75 -21.64 -23.22
N ASP A 190 -25.87 -22.40 -23.86
CA ASP A 190 -24.50 -22.60 -23.39
C ASP A 190 -23.73 -21.27 -23.33
N ALA A 191 -23.88 -20.40 -24.32
CA ALA A 191 -23.28 -19.08 -24.31
C ALA A 191 -23.86 -18.19 -23.19
N HIS A 192 -25.19 -18.26 -22.96
CA HIS A 192 -25.85 -17.56 -21.85
C HIS A 192 -25.27 -17.99 -20.49
N ASP A 193 -25.19 -19.30 -20.23
CA ASP A 193 -24.72 -19.87 -18.97
C ASP A 193 -23.27 -19.44 -18.69
N ARG A 194 -22.41 -19.40 -19.70
CA ARG A 194 -21.04 -18.91 -19.61
C ARG A 194 -20.93 -17.42 -19.30
N VAL A 195 -21.74 -16.59 -19.95
CA VAL A 195 -21.77 -15.15 -19.65
C VAL A 195 -22.24 -14.90 -18.22
N MET A 196 -23.27 -15.64 -17.76
CA MET A 196 -23.73 -15.53 -16.37
C MET A 196 -22.67 -15.97 -15.36
N SER A 197 -21.89 -16.99 -15.69
CA SER A 197 -20.78 -17.45 -14.85
C SER A 197 -19.67 -16.44 -14.72
N VAL A 198 -19.31 -15.76 -15.82
CA VAL A 198 -18.36 -14.64 -15.80
C VAL A 198 -18.88 -13.50 -14.91
N ALA A 199 -20.17 -13.18 -15.03
CA ALA A 199 -20.80 -12.14 -14.21
C ALA A 199 -20.79 -12.51 -12.71
N ALA A 200 -21.05 -13.79 -12.38
CA ALA A 200 -21.00 -14.28 -11.00
C ALA A 200 -19.58 -14.17 -10.39
N VAL A 201 -18.56 -14.57 -11.15
CA VAL A 201 -17.14 -14.42 -10.74
C VAL A 201 -16.79 -12.95 -10.50
N GLN A 202 -17.18 -12.04 -11.40
CA GLN A 202 -16.93 -10.61 -11.24
C GLN A 202 -17.64 -10.04 -10.00
N ASN A 203 -18.87 -10.41 -9.75
CA ASN A 203 -19.63 -9.96 -8.57
C ASN A 203 -19.01 -10.42 -7.24
N LEU A 204 -18.50 -11.66 -7.18
CA LEU A 204 -17.84 -12.18 -5.98
C LEU A 204 -16.54 -11.46 -5.64
N LEU A 205 -15.84 -10.92 -6.64
CA LEU A 205 -14.58 -10.18 -6.47
C LEU A 205 -14.78 -8.71 -6.16
N GLN A 206 -15.97 -8.13 -6.39
CA GLN A 206 -16.29 -6.73 -6.06
C GLN A 206 -16.18 -6.43 -4.55
N THR A 207 -16.37 -7.42 -3.69
CA THR A 207 -16.35 -7.25 -2.23
C THR A 207 -14.94 -7.26 -1.64
N ASN A 208 -13.91 -7.62 -2.41
CA ASN A 208 -12.54 -7.77 -1.93
C ASN A 208 -11.60 -6.83 -2.71
N VAL A 209 -11.21 -5.74 -2.07
CA VAL A 209 -10.13 -4.87 -2.54
C VAL A 209 -8.81 -5.43 -2.01
N GLY A 210 -8.05 -6.16 -2.84
CA GLY A 210 -6.78 -6.76 -2.45
C GLY A 210 -6.67 -8.26 -2.82
N ASP A 211 -5.86 -8.98 -2.08
CA ASP A 211 -5.68 -10.42 -2.24
C ASP A 211 -6.93 -11.19 -1.81
N VAL A 212 -7.26 -12.25 -2.56
CA VAL A 212 -8.48 -13.05 -2.40
C VAL A 212 -8.14 -14.37 -1.72
N GLU A 213 -8.82 -14.69 -0.62
CA GLU A 213 -8.72 -16.00 0.01
C GLU A 213 -9.40 -17.06 -0.86
N VAL A 214 -8.63 -18.05 -1.32
CA VAL A 214 -9.07 -19.07 -2.29
C VAL A 214 -10.22 -19.92 -1.76
N GLY A 215 -10.15 -20.41 -0.54
CA GLY A 215 -11.15 -21.32 0.05
C GLY A 215 -12.54 -20.68 0.13
N PRO A 216 -12.73 -19.56 0.83
CA PRO A 216 -14.02 -18.85 0.90
C PRO A 216 -14.55 -18.43 -0.47
N TYR A 217 -13.66 -17.99 -1.37
CA TYR A 217 -14.03 -17.60 -2.72
C TYR A 217 -14.60 -18.77 -3.54
N LEU A 218 -13.88 -19.89 -3.64
CA LEU A 218 -14.33 -21.08 -4.37
C LEU A 218 -15.60 -21.69 -3.76
N THR A 219 -15.73 -21.66 -2.43
CA THR A 219 -16.94 -22.13 -1.74
C THR A 219 -18.17 -21.32 -2.14
N LYS A 220 -18.08 -19.99 -2.13
CA LYS A 220 -19.18 -19.11 -2.56
C LYS A 220 -19.52 -19.30 -4.04
N LEU A 221 -18.50 -19.43 -4.89
CA LEU A 221 -18.67 -19.65 -6.32
C LEU A 221 -19.41 -20.97 -6.60
N CYS A 222 -18.93 -22.06 -6.02
CA CYS A 222 -19.54 -23.39 -6.18
C CYS A 222 -20.96 -23.46 -5.61
N ALA A 223 -21.23 -22.80 -4.48
CA ALA A 223 -22.58 -22.70 -3.93
C ALA A 223 -23.53 -21.96 -4.89
N SER A 224 -23.09 -20.87 -5.52
CA SER A 224 -23.86 -20.13 -6.51
C SER A 224 -24.16 -20.99 -7.77
N LEU A 225 -23.15 -21.72 -8.26
CA LEU A 225 -23.31 -22.63 -9.39
C LEU A 225 -24.31 -23.76 -9.07
N GLY A 226 -24.18 -24.37 -7.88
CA GLY A 226 -25.12 -25.39 -7.42
C GLY A 226 -26.56 -24.89 -7.38
N ALA A 227 -26.78 -23.71 -6.77
CA ALA A 227 -28.11 -23.10 -6.67
C ALA A 227 -28.75 -22.77 -8.05
N SER A 228 -27.92 -22.47 -9.06
CA SER A 228 -28.41 -22.09 -10.39
C SER A 228 -28.64 -23.29 -11.33
N MET A 229 -27.89 -24.39 -11.17
CA MET A 229 -27.82 -25.48 -12.13
C MET A 229 -28.37 -26.82 -11.60
N ILE A 230 -28.38 -26.99 -10.27
CA ILE A 230 -28.90 -28.21 -9.66
C ILE A 230 -30.39 -27.98 -9.32
N ALA A 231 -31.31 -28.63 -10.05
CA ALA A 231 -32.71 -28.59 -9.73
C ALA A 231 -32.98 -29.37 -8.43
N ASP A 232 -33.99 -28.94 -7.64
CA ASP A 232 -34.34 -29.53 -6.33
C ASP A 232 -34.53 -31.06 -6.35
N ALA A 233 -34.83 -31.62 -7.52
CA ALA A 233 -35.03 -33.06 -7.71
C ALA A 233 -33.76 -33.87 -8.10
N ARG A 234 -32.62 -33.20 -8.32
CA ARG A 234 -31.38 -33.87 -8.70
C ARG A 234 -30.48 -34.07 -7.46
N PRO A 235 -30.15 -35.33 -7.11
CA PRO A 235 -29.28 -35.62 -5.97
C PRO A 235 -27.78 -35.42 -6.32
N LEU A 236 -27.42 -34.20 -6.66
CA LEU A 236 -26.05 -33.81 -6.98
C LEU A 236 -25.50 -32.84 -5.90
N THR A 237 -24.24 -33.01 -5.55
CA THR A 237 -23.55 -32.13 -4.60
C THR A 237 -22.25 -31.61 -5.18
N ILE A 238 -21.89 -30.38 -4.77
CA ILE A 238 -20.60 -29.77 -5.09
C ILE A 238 -19.89 -29.46 -3.78
N ASN A 239 -18.73 -30.07 -3.56
CA ASN A 239 -17.93 -29.90 -2.36
C ASN A 239 -16.61 -29.22 -2.70
N VAL A 240 -16.16 -28.29 -1.83
CA VAL A 240 -14.88 -27.57 -1.97
C VAL A 240 -13.94 -27.95 -0.85
N ARG A 241 -12.72 -28.30 -1.20
CA ARG A 241 -11.59 -28.55 -0.29
C ARG A 241 -10.44 -27.66 -0.70
N ALA A 242 -10.07 -26.70 0.14
CA ALA A 242 -9.02 -25.75 -0.20
C ALA A 242 -8.10 -25.53 1.00
N ASP A 243 -6.80 -25.54 0.72
CA ASP A 243 -5.80 -25.08 1.66
C ASP A 243 -5.92 -23.57 1.86
N ALA A 244 -5.43 -23.07 3.00
CA ALA A 244 -5.35 -21.64 3.27
C ALA A 244 -4.32 -21.00 2.33
N ALA A 245 -4.81 -20.23 1.37
CA ALA A 245 -3.99 -19.52 0.39
C ALA A 245 -4.68 -18.24 -0.05
N THR A 246 -3.87 -17.25 -0.44
CA THR A 246 -4.32 -16.00 -1.05
C THR A 246 -3.76 -15.86 -2.45
N VAL A 247 -4.54 -15.30 -3.35
CA VAL A 247 -4.17 -15.03 -4.74
C VAL A 247 -4.58 -13.61 -5.10
N THR A 248 -3.93 -13.04 -6.11
CA THR A 248 -4.33 -11.72 -6.62
C THR A 248 -5.75 -11.77 -7.21
N SER A 249 -6.45 -10.64 -7.24
CA SER A 249 -7.79 -10.55 -7.87
C SER A 249 -7.80 -11.04 -9.32
N HIS A 250 -6.71 -10.82 -10.07
CA HIS A 250 -6.58 -11.30 -11.45
C HIS A 250 -6.49 -12.84 -11.54
N GLU A 251 -5.71 -13.45 -10.65
CA GLU A 251 -5.61 -14.91 -10.58
C GLU A 251 -6.94 -15.53 -10.11
N ALA A 252 -7.62 -14.89 -9.16
CA ALA A 252 -8.94 -15.32 -8.69
C ALA A 252 -9.98 -15.33 -9.80
N VAL A 253 -9.99 -14.33 -10.70
CA VAL A 253 -10.85 -14.34 -11.91
C VAL A 253 -10.56 -15.58 -12.76
N SER A 254 -9.29 -15.82 -13.07
CA SER A 254 -8.88 -16.95 -13.92
C SER A 254 -9.23 -18.29 -13.31
N LEU A 255 -8.94 -18.48 -12.00
CA LEU A 255 -9.31 -19.69 -11.24
C LEU A 255 -10.81 -19.89 -11.20
N GLY A 256 -11.57 -18.81 -10.93
CA GLY A 256 -13.04 -18.88 -10.89
C GLY A 256 -13.66 -19.28 -12.21
N LEU A 257 -13.18 -18.73 -13.33
CA LEU A 257 -13.66 -19.10 -14.66
C LEU A 257 -13.32 -20.56 -15.00
N ILE A 258 -12.11 -21.02 -14.67
CA ILE A 258 -11.72 -22.43 -14.87
C ILE A 258 -12.62 -23.35 -14.05
N VAL A 259 -12.80 -23.11 -12.75
CA VAL A 259 -13.65 -23.91 -11.89
C VAL A 259 -15.08 -23.92 -12.42
N THR A 260 -15.60 -22.78 -12.84
CA THR A 260 -16.95 -22.68 -13.42
C THR A 260 -17.11 -23.56 -14.65
N GLU A 261 -16.19 -23.46 -15.62
CA GLU A 261 -16.25 -24.28 -16.85
C GLU A 261 -16.16 -25.77 -16.54
N LEU A 262 -15.26 -26.18 -15.64
CA LEU A 262 -15.09 -27.58 -15.28
C LEU A 262 -16.28 -28.15 -14.50
N VAL A 263 -16.84 -27.38 -13.55
CA VAL A 263 -18.05 -27.78 -12.79
C VAL A 263 -19.26 -27.86 -13.71
N ILE A 264 -19.47 -26.88 -14.60
CA ILE A 264 -20.57 -26.93 -15.59
C ILE A 264 -20.44 -28.17 -16.46
N ASN A 265 -19.25 -28.47 -16.94
CA ASN A 265 -19.01 -29.67 -17.75
C ASN A 265 -19.34 -30.95 -16.97
N ALA A 266 -18.92 -31.05 -15.71
CA ALA A 266 -19.26 -32.18 -14.85
C ALA A 266 -20.78 -32.31 -14.66
N LEU A 267 -21.49 -31.23 -14.32
CA LEU A 267 -22.94 -31.24 -14.11
C LEU A 267 -23.73 -31.57 -15.38
N LYS A 268 -23.23 -31.19 -16.57
CA LYS A 268 -23.91 -31.47 -17.86
C LYS A 268 -23.66 -32.88 -18.38
N TYR A 269 -22.45 -33.41 -18.22
CA TYR A 269 -22.02 -34.59 -18.95
C TYR A 269 -21.73 -35.81 -18.07
N ALA A 270 -21.35 -35.63 -16.79
CA ALA A 270 -20.93 -36.74 -15.95
C ALA A 270 -22.11 -37.55 -15.37
N PHE A 271 -23.32 -36.96 -15.29
CA PHE A 271 -24.45 -37.55 -14.59
C PHE A 271 -25.67 -37.71 -15.51
N PRO A 272 -25.64 -38.63 -16.50
CA PRO A 272 -26.79 -38.94 -17.33
C PRO A 272 -27.93 -39.54 -16.49
N ASP A 273 -29.15 -39.50 -17.01
CA ASP A 273 -30.34 -40.15 -16.46
C ASP A 273 -30.69 -39.79 -15.01
N ASN A 274 -30.41 -38.56 -14.58
CA ASN A 274 -30.62 -38.09 -13.22
C ASN A 274 -29.87 -38.90 -12.13
N ARG A 275 -28.75 -39.50 -12.49
CA ARG A 275 -27.89 -40.23 -11.56
C ARG A 275 -27.43 -39.28 -10.44
N SER A 276 -27.44 -39.81 -9.20
CA SER A 276 -26.83 -39.14 -8.05
C SER A 276 -25.31 -39.05 -8.20
N GLY A 277 -24.69 -37.97 -7.69
CA GLY A 277 -23.28 -37.85 -7.76
C GLY A 277 -22.72 -36.66 -7.02
N GLU A 278 -21.42 -36.58 -7.04
CA GLU A 278 -20.63 -35.56 -6.35
C GLU A 278 -19.58 -34.98 -7.29
N VAL A 279 -19.40 -33.66 -7.23
CA VAL A 279 -18.27 -32.92 -7.84
C VAL A 279 -17.44 -32.35 -6.72
N ILE A 280 -16.15 -32.66 -6.70
CA ILE A 280 -15.20 -32.16 -5.69
C ILE A 280 -14.22 -31.19 -6.35
N VAL A 281 -14.21 -29.98 -5.85
CA VAL A 281 -13.22 -28.95 -6.24
C VAL A 281 -12.14 -28.90 -5.17
N THR A 282 -10.90 -29.16 -5.54
CA THR A 282 -9.78 -29.18 -4.60
C THR A 282 -8.73 -28.16 -5.00
N TYR A 283 -8.31 -27.30 -4.07
CA TYR A 283 -7.17 -26.42 -4.23
C TYR A 283 -6.12 -26.76 -3.17
N ALA A 284 -4.93 -27.13 -3.60
CA ALA A 284 -3.81 -27.42 -2.71
C ALA A 284 -2.66 -26.45 -2.98
N ALA A 285 -2.21 -25.78 -1.92
CA ALA A 285 -1.03 -24.92 -1.95
C ALA A 285 0.21 -25.82 -1.84
N GLY A 286 1.10 -25.75 -2.83
CA GLY A 286 2.37 -26.48 -2.87
C GLY A 286 3.58 -25.56 -2.77
N SER A 287 4.73 -26.14 -2.49
CA SER A 287 5.99 -25.41 -2.59
C SER A 287 6.97 -26.25 -3.45
N PRO A 288 7.32 -25.83 -4.67
CA PRO A 288 6.79 -24.65 -5.37
C PRO A 288 5.46 -24.90 -6.07
N GLY A 289 4.59 -23.88 -6.14
CA GLY A 289 3.39 -23.85 -6.95
C GLY A 289 2.09 -24.20 -6.22
N TRP A 290 1.06 -24.54 -6.98
CA TRP A 290 -0.25 -24.93 -6.50
C TRP A 290 -0.91 -25.92 -7.45
N THR A 291 -1.90 -26.67 -6.95
CA THR A 291 -2.75 -27.52 -7.77
C THR A 291 -4.21 -27.15 -7.56
N LEU A 292 -4.97 -27.12 -8.67
CA LEU A 292 -6.42 -27.01 -8.66
C LEU A 292 -6.99 -28.22 -9.38
N SER A 293 -7.91 -28.96 -8.78
CA SER A 293 -8.56 -30.06 -9.46
C SER A 293 -10.08 -30.01 -9.29
N VAL A 294 -10.77 -30.45 -10.33
CA VAL A 294 -12.21 -30.74 -10.33
C VAL A 294 -12.39 -32.20 -10.68
N ASP A 295 -13.01 -32.93 -9.77
CA ASP A 295 -13.18 -34.40 -9.81
C ASP A 295 -14.66 -34.75 -9.72
N ASP A 296 -15.19 -35.51 -10.66
CA ASP A 296 -16.55 -36.03 -10.64
C ASP A 296 -16.54 -37.55 -10.48
N ASN A 297 -17.55 -38.10 -9.82
CA ASN A 297 -17.80 -39.54 -9.69
C ASN A 297 -18.84 -40.06 -10.71
N GLY A 298 -18.92 -39.40 -11.85
CA GLY A 298 -19.89 -39.67 -12.89
C GLY A 298 -19.58 -40.88 -13.78
N ALA A 299 -20.10 -40.86 -15.01
CA ALA A 299 -19.95 -41.94 -15.97
C ALA A 299 -18.55 -42.05 -16.60
N GLY A 300 -17.69 -41.02 -16.38
CA GLY A 300 -16.37 -40.92 -17.01
C GLY A 300 -16.45 -40.57 -18.50
N ARG A 301 -15.29 -40.47 -19.13
CA ARG A 301 -15.18 -40.17 -20.57
C ARG A 301 -15.33 -41.43 -21.41
N PRO A 302 -16.10 -41.38 -22.53
CA PRO A 302 -16.13 -42.49 -23.49
C PRO A 302 -14.73 -42.70 -24.07
N LYS A 303 -14.24 -43.94 -24.10
CA LYS A 303 -12.90 -44.29 -24.62
C LYS A 303 -12.70 -44.01 -26.11
N GLU A 304 -13.78 -43.83 -26.85
CA GLU A 304 -13.78 -43.60 -28.32
C GLU A 304 -14.44 -42.26 -28.72
N ALA A 305 -14.50 -41.28 -27.81
CA ALA A 305 -14.99 -39.97 -28.22
C ALA A 305 -14.05 -39.39 -29.32
N PRO A 306 -14.57 -39.07 -30.52
CA PRO A 306 -13.76 -38.41 -31.53
C PRO A 306 -13.21 -37.15 -30.88
N LYS A 307 -11.92 -36.82 -31.15
CA LYS A 307 -11.34 -35.50 -30.82
C LYS A 307 -12.08 -34.45 -31.65
N THR A 308 -13.32 -34.15 -31.28
CA THR A 308 -14.04 -33.03 -31.84
C THR A 308 -13.24 -31.81 -31.45
N LYS A 309 -12.74 -31.10 -32.49
CA LYS A 309 -11.99 -29.89 -32.36
C LYS A 309 -12.72 -28.94 -31.38
N GLY A 310 -12.09 -28.77 -30.18
CA GLY A 310 -12.27 -27.67 -29.29
C GLY A 310 -13.71 -27.28 -28.97
N GLU A 311 -14.38 -28.02 -28.06
CA GLU A 311 -15.47 -27.39 -27.33
C GLU A 311 -14.94 -26.09 -26.72
N LEU A 312 -15.65 -24.99 -26.91
CA LEU A 312 -15.22 -23.64 -26.53
C LEU A 312 -14.73 -23.57 -25.06
N GLY A 313 -15.34 -24.39 -24.15
CA GLY A 313 -14.93 -24.49 -22.74
C GLY A 313 -13.52 -25.02 -22.53
N THR A 314 -13.12 -26.05 -23.29
CA THR A 314 -11.76 -26.62 -23.20
C THR A 314 -10.73 -25.57 -23.64
N VAL A 315 -10.99 -24.83 -24.71
CA VAL A 315 -10.11 -23.76 -25.19
C VAL A 315 -9.96 -22.63 -24.16
N ILE A 316 -11.04 -22.27 -23.46
CA ILE A 316 -11.01 -21.28 -22.38
C ILE A 316 -10.16 -21.77 -21.23
N VAL A 317 -10.37 -23.01 -20.75
CA VAL A 317 -9.60 -23.59 -19.65
C VAL A 317 -8.11 -23.64 -19.99
N GLU A 318 -7.75 -24.11 -21.19
CA GLU A 318 -6.34 -24.16 -21.64
C GLU A 318 -5.70 -22.78 -21.74
N SER A 319 -6.44 -21.80 -22.26
CA SER A 319 -5.97 -20.41 -22.37
C SER A 319 -5.71 -19.78 -21.00
N LEU A 320 -6.67 -19.92 -20.07
CA LEU A 320 -6.55 -19.38 -18.71
C LEU A 320 -5.48 -20.12 -17.90
N ALA A 321 -5.37 -21.43 -18.05
CA ALA A 321 -4.31 -22.20 -17.42
C ALA A 321 -2.90 -21.72 -17.88
N LYS A 322 -2.75 -21.47 -19.17
CA LYS A 322 -1.49 -20.91 -19.73
C LYS A 322 -1.19 -19.53 -19.14
N GLN A 323 -2.22 -18.68 -18.95
CA GLN A 323 -2.08 -17.36 -18.33
C GLN A 323 -1.61 -17.46 -16.88
N LEU A 324 -2.09 -18.49 -16.15
CA LEU A 324 -1.66 -18.79 -14.78
C LEU A 324 -0.34 -19.57 -14.69
N GLY A 325 0.33 -19.85 -15.80
CA GLY A 325 1.54 -20.66 -15.84
C GLY A 325 1.31 -22.12 -15.44
N ALA A 326 0.09 -22.61 -15.59
CA ALA A 326 -0.31 -23.96 -15.20
C ALA A 326 -0.50 -24.88 -16.41
N LYS A 327 -0.29 -26.18 -16.17
CA LYS A 327 -0.54 -27.26 -17.14
C LYS A 327 -1.84 -27.99 -16.79
N VAL A 328 -2.68 -28.25 -17.79
CA VAL A 328 -3.90 -29.03 -17.64
C VAL A 328 -3.61 -30.50 -17.86
N VAL A 329 -4.02 -31.34 -16.92
CA VAL A 329 -3.93 -32.81 -16.96
C VAL A 329 -5.32 -33.39 -16.75
N ILE A 330 -5.73 -34.27 -17.64
CA ILE A 330 -7.02 -34.96 -17.53
C ILE A 330 -6.77 -36.45 -17.27
N SER A 331 -7.40 -36.98 -16.24
CA SER A 331 -7.27 -38.38 -15.82
C SER A 331 -8.62 -39.00 -15.52
N ASP A 332 -8.71 -40.32 -15.62
CA ASP A 332 -9.91 -41.09 -15.22
C ASP A 332 -9.92 -41.30 -13.70
N SER A 333 -11.05 -41.04 -13.04
CA SER A 333 -11.23 -41.23 -11.59
C SER A 333 -11.82 -42.58 -11.16
N SER A 334 -12.20 -43.44 -12.10
CA SER A 334 -12.74 -44.81 -11.91
C SER A 334 -13.74 -45.02 -10.74
N PRO A 335 -14.98 -44.55 -10.79
CA PRO A 335 -15.66 -43.93 -11.92
C PRO A 335 -15.50 -42.41 -11.91
N GLY A 336 -15.57 -41.79 -13.09
CA GLY A 336 -15.59 -40.33 -13.25
C GLY A 336 -14.41 -39.78 -14.00
N THR A 337 -14.31 -38.45 -13.97
CA THR A 337 -13.25 -37.67 -14.64
C THR A 337 -12.62 -36.71 -13.65
N LYS A 338 -11.30 -36.64 -13.66
CA LYS A 338 -10.53 -35.65 -12.90
C LYS A 338 -9.76 -34.75 -13.84
N VAL A 339 -9.97 -33.45 -13.73
CA VAL A 339 -9.19 -32.42 -14.42
C VAL A 339 -8.35 -31.71 -13.39
N THR A 340 -7.03 -31.70 -13.58
CA THR A 340 -6.07 -31.09 -12.67
C THR A 340 -5.29 -30.00 -13.40
N LEU A 341 -5.15 -28.87 -12.78
CA LEU A 341 -4.21 -27.81 -13.17
C LEU A 341 -3.03 -27.83 -12.20
N GLU A 342 -1.84 -27.88 -12.74
CA GLU A 342 -0.60 -27.92 -11.98
C GLU A 342 0.23 -26.69 -12.36
N SER A 343 0.45 -25.79 -11.41
CA SER A 343 1.37 -24.65 -11.59
C SER A 343 2.72 -24.99 -10.98
N VAL A 344 3.77 -24.85 -11.79
CA VAL A 344 5.17 -25.08 -11.37
C VAL A 344 5.86 -23.75 -11.06
N SER A 345 5.20 -22.61 -11.32
CA SER A 345 5.79 -21.27 -11.15
C SER A 345 5.77 -20.86 -9.69
N ALA A 346 6.96 -20.75 -9.13
CA ALA A 346 7.19 -20.08 -7.85
C ALA A 346 6.94 -18.57 -8.00
N ASN A 347 5.72 -18.12 -7.80
CA ASN A 347 5.44 -16.72 -7.45
C ASN A 347 4.96 -16.70 -6.00
N ALA A 348 5.81 -17.15 -5.07
CA ALA A 348 5.77 -16.70 -3.70
C ALA A 348 6.45 -15.32 -3.65
N ARG A 349 5.69 -14.27 -3.60
CA ARG A 349 6.12 -12.95 -3.10
C ARG A 349 5.45 -12.67 -1.79
#